data_807effa60192943bd239488d0a3775bf
#
_entry.id   807effa60192943bd239488d0a3775bf
#
_cell.length_a   1.000
_cell.length_b   1.000
_cell.length_c   1.000
_cell.angle_alpha   90.00
_cell.angle_beta   90.00
_cell.angle_gamma   90.00
#
_symmetry.space_group_name_H-M   'P 1'
#
loop_
_entity.id
_entity.type
_entity.pdbx_description
1 polymer ?
#
loop_
_entity_poly.entity_id
_entity_poly.type
_entity_poly.pdbx_seq_one_letter_code
_entity_poly.pdbx_strand_id
1 'polypeptide(L)'
;MNGDTLTGRTIAGYHLTKYVGEGGTATVYRAEHPERGVAAVKILRSRLAQDPVAVKRFLREAEYGARVSHPSIVRTYDYGQADGLHYLALEWADGEPLAEFVNRSGPLAPPLVAKIVEQIGAALTAAHRAGIIHRDLKPANIMYDPAQQTAKLLDFGIARDAELSPEERLTRAGFFVGTLQYVAPETLSGELVKEQADVYSLATIAYYLLTGCLPFSGKSPRELFQQLLTQSPIPLNEARRGLKFPAAVEATVMQGLQRDLSKRCRTVEEFAQAFCAAVRDQAPKRTGFLAGLFRKGSE
;
A
#
# COMPACT_ATOMS: atom_id res chain seq x y z
N MET A 1 10.87 -27.31 5.47
CA MET A 1 10.21 -28.09 4.41
C MET A 1 9.56 -27.09 3.49
N ASN A 2 9.94 -27.05 2.22
CA ASN A 2 9.42 -26.07 1.25
C ASN A 2 7.91 -26.26 1.11
N GLY A 3 7.14 -25.18 1.31
CA GLY A 3 5.67 -25.18 1.22
C GLY A 3 5.12 -25.37 -0.20
N ASP A 4 5.93 -25.73 -1.15
CA ASP A 4 5.54 -25.96 -2.54
C ASP A 4 5.06 -27.42 -2.72
N THR A 5 3.74 -27.61 -2.66
CA THR A 5 3.10 -28.91 -2.92
C THR A 5 2.17 -28.87 -4.15
N LEU A 6 1.99 -27.71 -4.78
CA LEU A 6 0.98 -27.52 -5.82
C LEU A 6 1.54 -27.11 -7.18
N THR A 7 2.83 -26.79 -7.31
CA THR A 7 3.48 -26.50 -8.61
C THR A 7 3.27 -27.67 -9.57
N GLY A 8 2.88 -27.40 -10.80
CA GLY A 8 2.52 -28.35 -11.85
C GLY A 8 1.04 -28.78 -11.84
N ARG A 9 0.25 -28.41 -10.82
CA ARG A 9 -1.20 -28.68 -10.81
C ARG A 9 -1.98 -27.59 -11.53
N THR A 10 -3.16 -27.94 -11.99
CA THR A 10 -4.15 -26.99 -12.53
C THR A 10 -5.29 -26.86 -11.56
N ILE A 11 -5.61 -25.63 -11.13
CA ILE A 11 -6.69 -25.30 -10.19
C ILE A 11 -7.62 -24.32 -10.90
N ALA A 12 -8.89 -24.65 -11.05
CA ALA A 12 -9.89 -23.81 -11.72
C ALA A 12 -9.45 -23.28 -13.11
N GLY A 13 -8.70 -24.08 -13.89
CA GLY A 13 -8.14 -23.68 -15.19
C GLY A 13 -6.78 -22.96 -15.13
N TYR A 14 -6.29 -22.60 -13.96
CA TYR A 14 -4.98 -21.96 -13.76
C TYR A 14 -3.90 -23.03 -13.54
N HIS A 15 -2.97 -23.16 -14.47
CA HIS A 15 -1.82 -24.04 -14.34
C HIS A 15 -0.73 -23.37 -13.51
N LEU A 16 -0.45 -23.89 -12.32
CA LEU A 16 0.50 -23.33 -11.36
C LEU A 16 1.94 -23.63 -11.82
N THR A 17 2.63 -22.62 -12.33
CA THR A 17 3.96 -22.79 -12.95
C THR A 17 5.11 -22.60 -12.00
N LYS A 18 4.93 -21.78 -10.95
CA LYS A 18 6.02 -21.44 -10.02
C LYS A 18 5.46 -21.03 -8.66
N TYR A 19 6.03 -21.56 -7.59
CA TYR A 19 5.85 -21.04 -6.24
C TYR A 19 6.50 -19.65 -6.12
N VAL A 20 5.76 -18.67 -5.62
CA VAL A 20 6.22 -17.28 -5.45
C VAL A 20 6.56 -17.00 -4.00
N GLY A 21 5.70 -17.45 -3.08
CA GLY A 21 5.90 -17.19 -1.66
C GLY A 21 4.71 -17.62 -0.82
N GLU A 22 4.86 -17.49 0.49
CA GLU A 22 3.87 -17.86 1.48
C GLU A 22 3.62 -16.71 2.44
N GLY A 23 2.37 -16.31 2.58
CA GLY A 23 1.91 -15.34 3.57
C GLY A 23 1.27 -16.01 4.79
N GLY A 24 0.77 -15.20 5.71
CA GLY A 24 0.08 -15.68 6.92
C GLY A 24 -1.14 -16.55 6.63
N THR A 25 -1.89 -16.24 5.57
CA THR A 25 -3.17 -16.88 5.22
C THR A 25 -3.11 -17.74 3.97
N ALA A 26 -2.28 -17.38 3.00
CA ALA A 26 -2.27 -18.03 1.68
C ALA A 26 -0.85 -18.28 1.18
N THR A 27 -0.74 -19.26 0.28
CA THR A 27 0.42 -19.51 -0.57
C THR A 27 0.16 -18.92 -1.95
N VAL A 28 1.14 -18.26 -2.54
CA VAL A 28 1.01 -17.58 -3.84
C VAL A 28 1.81 -18.33 -4.89
N TYR A 29 1.18 -18.55 -6.03
CA TYR A 29 1.79 -19.17 -7.22
C TYR A 29 1.67 -18.24 -8.43
N ARG A 30 2.69 -18.23 -9.27
CA ARG A 30 2.55 -17.78 -10.66
C ARG A 30 1.85 -18.89 -11.44
N ALA A 31 0.87 -18.53 -12.23
CA ALA A 31 0.07 -19.48 -13.00
C ALA A 31 -0.15 -18.98 -14.42
N GLU A 32 -0.56 -19.89 -15.31
CA GLU A 32 -0.95 -19.60 -16.68
C GLU A 32 -2.38 -20.08 -16.91
N HIS A 33 -3.20 -19.25 -17.57
CA HIS A 33 -4.58 -19.57 -17.93
C HIS A 33 -4.76 -19.31 -19.44
N PRO A 34 -5.45 -20.23 -20.20
CA PRO A 34 -5.57 -20.10 -21.64
C PRO A 34 -6.15 -18.76 -22.12
N GLU A 35 -7.13 -18.22 -21.40
CA GLU A 35 -7.82 -16.98 -21.79
C GLU A 35 -7.31 -15.74 -21.05
N ARG A 36 -6.68 -15.90 -19.86
CA ARG A 36 -6.25 -14.79 -19.00
C ARG A 36 -4.76 -14.51 -19.07
N GLY A 37 -3.98 -15.44 -19.67
CA GLY A 37 -2.53 -15.36 -19.68
C GLY A 37 -1.92 -15.62 -18.30
N VAL A 38 -0.88 -14.85 -17.96
CA VAL A 38 -0.19 -14.99 -16.67
C VAL A 38 -1.03 -14.40 -15.54
N ALA A 39 -1.12 -15.15 -14.44
CA ALA A 39 -1.89 -14.79 -13.24
C ALA A 39 -1.10 -15.08 -11.95
N ALA A 40 -1.46 -14.41 -10.87
CA ALA A 40 -1.09 -14.77 -9.52
C ALA A 40 -2.26 -15.54 -8.87
N VAL A 41 -2.00 -16.76 -8.41
CA VAL A 41 -3.02 -17.57 -7.74
C VAL A 41 -2.65 -17.73 -6.27
N LYS A 42 -3.50 -17.18 -5.40
CA LYS A 42 -3.42 -17.35 -3.96
C LYS A 42 -4.25 -18.58 -3.57
N ILE A 43 -3.66 -19.50 -2.84
CA ILE A 43 -4.35 -20.69 -2.29
C ILE A 43 -4.37 -20.56 -0.77
N LEU A 44 -5.56 -20.63 -0.17
CA LEU A 44 -5.72 -20.61 1.28
C LEU A 44 -4.96 -21.79 1.89
N ARG A 45 -4.16 -21.54 2.93
CA ARG A 45 -3.37 -22.60 3.59
C ARG A 45 -4.26 -23.66 4.19
N SER A 46 -3.88 -24.94 4.02
CA SER A 46 -4.67 -26.11 4.45
C SER A 46 -5.05 -26.05 5.93
N ARG A 47 -4.16 -25.53 6.79
CA ARG A 47 -4.43 -25.35 8.23
C ARG A 47 -5.60 -24.38 8.52
N LEU A 48 -5.90 -23.47 7.60
CA LEU A 48 -6.95 -22.46 7.71
C LEU A 48 -8.23 -22.86 6.93
N ALA A 49 -8.14 -23.86 6.07
CA ALA A 49 -9.26 -24.30 5.24
C ALA A 49 -10.42 -24.93 6.05
N GLN A 50 -10.15 -25.36 7.29
CA GLN A 50 -11.16 -25.89 8.23
C GLN A 50 -11.71 -24.83 9.18
N ASP A 51 -11.16 -23.60 9.18
CA ASP A 51 -11.67 -22.47 9.95
C ASP A 51 -12.65 -21.65 9.10
N PRO A 52 -13.98 -21.72 9.39
CA PRO A 52 -14.99 -21.00 8.62
C PRO A 52 -14.75 -19.47 8.61
N VAL A 53 -14.16 -18.93 9.67
CA VAL A 53 -13.86 -17.49 9.78
C VAL A 53 -12.72 -17.13 8.84
N ALA A 54 -11.67 -17.95 8.77
CA ALA A 54 -10.55 -17.74 7.84
C ALA A 54 -11.00 -17.87 6.37
N VAL A 55 -11.81 -18.88 6.05
CA VAL A 55 -12.39 -19.06 4.71
C VAL A 55 -13.25 -17.85 4.32
N LYS A 56 -14.18 -17.45 5.20
CA LYS A 56 -15.04 -16.28 4.95
C LYS A 56 -14.25 -15.01 4.72
N ARG A 57 -13.18 -14.78 5.49
CA ARG A 57 -12.29 -13.63 5.32
C ARG A 57 -11.58 -13.67 3.96
N PHE A 58 -11.02 -14.82 3.60
CA PHE A 58 -10.32 -15.00 2.32
C PHE A 58 -11.24 -14.73 1.11
N LEU A 59 -12.46 -15.27 1.13
CA LEU A 59 -13.45 -15.05 0.06
C LEU A 59 -13.98 -13.61 0.04
N ARG A 60 -14.15 -12.99 1.20
CA ARG A 60 -14.57 -11.59 1.29
C ARG A 60 -13.50 -10.63 0.70
N GLU A 61 -12.22 -10.89 0.93
CA GLU A 61 -11.12 -10.13 0.31
C GLU A 61 -11.23 -10.19 -1.23
N ALA A 62 -11.48 -11.39 -1.77
CA ALA A 62 -11.68 -11.61 -3.19
C ALA A 62 -12.91 -10.87 -3.73
N GLU A 63 -14.06 -10.96 -3.05
CA GLU A 63 -15.31 -10.29 -3.41
C GLU A 63 -15.15 -8.77 -3.48
N TYR A 64 -14.50 -8.17 -2.50
CA TYR A 64 -14.27 -6.73 -2.49
C TYR A 64 -13.30 -6.31 -3.58
N GLY A 65 -12.21 -7.08 -3.80
CA GLY A 65 -11.27 -6.82 -4.90
C GLY A 65 -11.95 -6.88 -6.27
N ALA A 66 -12.93 -7.77 -6.45
CA ALA A 66 -13.70 -7.88 -7.70
C ALA A 66 -14.65 -6.69 -7.96
N ARG A 67 -15.02 -5.90 -6.93
CA ARG A 67 -15.93 -4.76 -7.05
C ARG A 67 -15.26 -3.48 -7.55
N VAL A 68 -13.92 -3.42 -7.54
CA VAL A 68 -13.18 -2.22 -7.92
C VAL A 68 -12.28 -2.51 -9.11
N SER A 69 -12.40 -1.72 -10.17
CA SER A 69 -11.53 -1.77 -11.33
C SER A 69 -10.79 -0.45 -11.49
N HIS A 70 -9.45 -0.49 -11.38
CA HIS A 70 -8.59 0.68 -11.53
C HIS A 70 -7.20 0.26 -12.04
N PRO A 71 -6.51 1.04 -12.90
CA PRO A 71 -5.17 0.68 -13.42
C PRO A 71 -4.13 0.40 -12.34
N SER A 72 -4.22 1.10 -11.20
CA SER A 72 -3.33 0.93 -10.05
C SER A 72 -3.90 0.00 -8.96
N ILE A 73 -4.84 -0.88 -9.29
CA ILE A 73 -5.31 -1.99 -8.45
C ILE A 73 -5.13 -3.28 -9.23
N VAL A 74 -4.58 -4.29 -8.60
CA VAL A 74 -4.47 -5.64 -9.18
C VAL A 74 -5.89 -6.20 -9.35
N ARG A 75 -6.25 -6.55 -10.58
CA ARG A 75 -7.57 -7.06 -10.93
C ARG A 75 -7.79 -8.46 -10.35
N THR A 76 -8.95 -8.67 -9.74
CA THR A 76 -9.44 -10.03 -9.43
C THR A 76 -10.01 -10.64 -10.68
N TYR A 77 -9.50 -11.81 -11.09
CA TYR A 77 -9.98 -12.56 -12.24
C TYR A 77 -11.06 -13.55 -11.86
N ASP A 78 -10.83 -14.31 -10.80
CA ASP A 78 -11.71 -15.37 -10.34
C ASP A 78 -11.41 -15.74 -8.88
N TYR A 79 -12.36 -16.34 -8.18
CA TYR A 79 -12.19 -16.87 -6.83
C TYR A 79 -13.26 -17.91 -6.49
N GLY A 80 -12.94 -18.80 -5.57
CA GLY A 80 -13.89 -19.82 -5.15
C GLY A 80 -13.21 -21.02 -4.52
N GLN A 81 -13.80 -22.20 -4.78
CA GLN A 81 -13.28 -23.48 -4.35
C GLN A 81 -13.18 -24.44 -5.53
N ALA A 82 -12.01 -25.05 -5.73
CA ALA A 82 -11.75 -26.09 -6.72
C ALA A 82 -10.81 -27.13 -6.13
N ASP A 83 -11.05 -28.41 -6.41
CA ASP A 83 -10.28 -29.58 -5.92
C ASP A 83 -10.09 -29.58 -4.38
N GLY A 84 -11.09 -29.09 -3.63
CA GLY A 84 -11.03 -28.97 -2.17
C GLY A 84 -10.19 -27.80 -1.66
N LEU A 85 -9.65 -26.93 -2.55
CA LEU A 85 -8.84 -25.79 -2.22
C LEU A 85 -9.61 -24.49 -2.45
N HIS A 86 -9.52 -23.54 -1.52
CA HIS A 86 -9.98 -22.17 -1.74
C HIS A 86 -8.91 -21.38 -2.46
N TYR A 87 -9.27 -20.73 -3.57
CA TYR A 87 -8.35 -19.99 -4.42
C TYR A 87 -8.86 -18.58 -4.73
N LEU A 88 -7.91 -17.70 -5.06
CA LEU A 88 -8.12 -16.36 -5.56
C LEU A 88 -7.11 -16.12 -6.69
N ALA A 89 -7.62 -15.97 -7.91
CA ALA A 89 -6.83 -15.66 -9.09
C ALA A 89 -6.83 -14.16 -9.38
N LEU A 90 -5.64 -13.60 -9.50
CA LEU A 90 -5.39 -12.17 -9.65
C LEU A 90 -4.57 -11.90 -10.92
N GLU A 91 -4.66 -10.68 -11.42
CA GLU A 91 -3.70 -10.14 -12.39
C GLU A 91 -2.28 -10.34 -11.87
N TRP A 92 -1.38 -10.77 -12.75
CA TRP A 92 0.04 -10.75 -12.46
C TRP A 92 0.56 -9.31 -12.54
N ALA A 93 1.04 -8.77 -11.44
CA ALA A 93 1.67 -7.46 -11.40
C ALA A 93 3.19 -7.62 -11.53
N ASP A 94 3.76 -7.01 -12.54
CA ASP A 94 5.21 -6.99 -12.73
C ASP A 94 5.90 -6.09 -11.71
N GLY A 95 7.22 -6.27 -11.56
CA GLY A 95 8.03 -5.53 -10.59
C GLY A 95 8.27 -6.28 -9.29
N GLU A 96 8.41 -5.54 -8.20
CA GLU A 96 8.70 -6.05 -6.86
C GLU A 96 7.85 -5.32 -5.81
N PRO A 97 7.66 -5.87 -4.59
CA PRO A 97 7.05 -5.13 -3.50
C PRO A 97 7.78 -3.81 -3.25
N LEU A 98 7.04 -2.71 -3.11
CA LEU A 98 7.61 -1.37 -2.88
C LEU A 98 8.51 -1.33 -1.63
N ALA A 99 8.22 -2.16 -0.63
CA ALA A 99 9.07 -2.31 0.55
C ALA A 99 10.48 -2.81 0.18
N GLU A 100 10.58 -3.82 -0.70
CA GLU A 100 11.85 -4.38 -1.15
C GLU A 100 12.61 -3.39 -2.03
N PHE A 101 11.89 -2.71 -2.93
CA PHE A 101 12.47 -1.65 -3.75
C PHE A 101 13.12 -0.55 -2.92
N VAL A 102 12.43 -0.02 -1.88
CA VAL A 102 12.96 1.03 -1.01
C VAL A 102 14.11 0.53 -0.14
N ASN A 103 14.00 -0.68 0.40
CA ASN A 103 15.08 -1.27 1.19
C ASN A 103 16.39 -1.39 0.39
N ARG A 104 16.29 -1.68 -0.90
CA ARG A 104 17.43 -1.80 -1.81
C ARG A 104 17.93 -0.44 -2.32
N SER A 105 17.02 0.48 -2.64
CA SER A 105 17.34 1.76 -3.29
C SER A 105 17.62 2.89 -2.30
N GLY A 106 17.20 2.75 -1.04
CA GLY A 106 17.18 3.82 -0.06
C GLY A 106 16.07 4.85 -0.30
N PRO A 107 16.17 6.04 0.30
CA PRO A 107 15.22 7.13 0.11
C PRO A 107 15.05 7.52 -1.35
N LEU A 108 13.80 7.75 -1.75
CA LEU A 108 13.44 8.05 -3.13
C LEU A 108 13.36 9.57 -3.36
N ALA A 109 13.64 9.99 -4.59
CA ALA A 109 13.50 11.39 -4.99
C ALA A 109 12.02 11.84 -4.91
N PRO A 110 11.72 13.07 -4.42
CA PRO A 110 10.36 13.56 -4.27
C PRO A 110 9.46 13.44 -5.51
N PRO A 111 9.92 13.66 -6.76
CA PRO A 111 9.09 13.48 -7.94
C PRO A 111 8.64 12.01 -8.15
N LEU A 112 9.49 11.04 -7.82
CA LEU A 112 9.13 9.63 -7.90
C LEU A 112 8.11 9.26 -6.82
N VAL A 113 8.31 9.75 -5.58
CA VAL A 113 7.35 9.56 -4.50
C VAL A 113 5.99 10.18 -4.86
N ALA A 114 5.97 11.37 -5.45
CA ALA A 114 4.74 12.01 -5.91
C ALA A 114 3.99 11.15 -6.93
N LYS A 115 4.70 10.55 -7.90
CA LYS A 115 4.09 9.64 -8.88
C LYS A 115 3.48 8.39 -8.24
N ILE A 116 4.15 7.80 -7.25
CA ILE A 116 3.64 6.63 -6.50
C ILE A 116 2.41 7.04 -5.67
N VAL A 117 2.49 8.16 -4.94
CA VAL A 117 1.38 8.68 -4.11
C VAL A 117 0.16 9.02 -4.97
N GLU A 118 0.34 9.60 -6.15
CA GLU A 118 -0.74 9.91 -7.11
C GLU A 118 -1.46 8.63 -7.55
N GLN A 119 -0.71 7.60 -7.96
CA GLN A 119 -1.26 6.33 -8.45
C GLN A 119 -2.01 5.58 -7.34
N ILE A 120 -1.40 5.46 -6.15
CA ILE A 120 -2.03 4.77 -5.02
C ILE A 120 -3.19 5.59 -4.44
N GLY A 121 -3.07 6.92 -4.40
CA GLY A 121 -4.17 7.81 -4.01
C GLY A 121 -5.39 7.66 -4.93
N ALA A 122 -5.18 7.58 -6.25
CA ALA A 122 -6.25 7.33 -7.21
C ALA A 122 -6.89 5.94 -7.03
N ALA A 123 -6.09 4.90 -6.77
CA ALA A 123 -6.56 3.56 -6.46
C ALA A 123 -7.45 3.53 -5.21
N LEU A 124 -6.99 4.16 -4.12
CA LEU A 124 -7.76 4.25 -2.88
C LEU A 124 -9.04 5.08 -3.06
N THR A 125 -8.99 6.16 -3.82
CA THR A 125 -10.18 6.95 -4.15
C THR A 125 -11.24 6.13 -4.88
N ALA A 126 -10.82 5.27 -5.84
CA ALA A 126 -11.72 4.35 -6.52
C ALA A 126 -12.35 3.33 -5.55
N ALA A 127 -11.56 2.80 -4.61
CA ALA A 127 -12.05 1.90 -3.57
C ALA A 127 -13.04 2.59 -2.63
N HIS A 128 -12.74 3.80 -2.15
CA HIS A 128 -13.61 4.58 -1.27
C HIS A 128 -14.96 4.91 -1.92
N ARG A 129 -14.97 5.25 -3.22
CA ARG A 129 -16.21 5.46 -4.00
C ARG A 129 -17.06 4.19 -4.10
N ALA A 130 -16.45 3.01 -4.00
CA ALA A 130 -17.15 1.72 -3.92
C ALA A 130 -17.53 1.32 -2.47
N GLY A 131 -17.33 2.21 -1.49
CA GLY A 131 -17.58 1.96 -0.07
C GLY A 131 -16.56 1.03 0.60
N ILE A 132 -15.35 0.93 0.05
CA ILE A 132 -14.30 0.03 0.53
C ILE A 132 -13.16 0.85 1.11
N ILE A 133 -12.85 0.65 2.40
CA ILE A 133 -11.68 1.22 3.08
C ILE A 133 -10.61 0.15 3.17
N HIS A 134 -9.36 0.47 2.83
CA HIS A 134 -8.28 -0.52 2.71
C HIS A 134 -7.80 -1.09 4.05
N ARG A 135 -7.56 -0.24 5.05
CA ARG A 135 -7.22 -0.57 6.46
C ARG A 135 -5.89 -1.28 6.71
N ASP A 136 -5.21 -1.83 5.70
CA ASP A 136 -3.88 -2.48 5.81
C ASP A 136 -2.91 -1.96 4.73
N LEU A 137 -2.99 -0.67 4.42
CA LEU A 137 -2.13 -0.05 3.43
C LEU A 137 -0.69 0.03 3.97
N LYS A 138 0.24 -0.58 3.23
CA LYS A 138 1.68 -0.62 3.55
C LYS A 138 2.49 -0.90 2.28
N PRO A 139 3.80 -0.57 2.25
CA PRO A 139 4.65 -0.79 1.07
C PRO A 139 4.72 -2.24 0.59
N ALA A 140 4.56 -3.22 1.50
CA ALA A 140 4.53 -4.64 1.14
C ALA A 140 3.27 -5.05 0.34
N ASN A 141 2.18 -4.26 0.42
CA ASN A 141 0.94 -4.48 -0.33
C ASN A 141 0.88 -3.63 -1.61
N ILE A 142 1.99 -3.06 -2.06
CA ILE A 142 2.11 -2.28 -3.28
C ILE A 142 3.20 -2.92 -4.14
N MET A 143 2.86 -3.38 -5.35
CA MET A 143 3.83 -3.74 -6.37
C MET A 143 4.31 -2.49 -7.09
N TYR A 144 5.59 -2.40 -7.32
CA TYR A 144 6.21 -1.30 -8.06
C TYR A 144 7.09 -1.83 -9.18
N ASP A 145 6.79 -1.41 -10.41
CA ASP A 145 7.61 -1.66 -11.58
C ASP A 145 8.49 -0.42 -11.87
N PRO A 146 9.80 -0.49 -11.60
CA PRO A 146 10.69 0.64 -11.82
C PRO A 146 10.91 0.96 -13.31
N ALA A 147 10.74 0.00 -14.22
CA ALA A 147 10.91 0.23 -15.65
C ALA A 147 9.77 1.08 -16.23
N GLN A 148 8.55 0.81 -15.82
CA GLN A 148 7.37 1.57 -16.24
C GLN A 148 7.00 2.69 -15.24
N GLN A 149 7.61 2.71 -14.07
CA GLN A 149 7.28 3.58 -12.95
C GLN A 149 5.79 3.48 -12.59
N THR A 150 5.25 2.27 -12.55
CA THR A 150 3.87 2.00 -12.18
C THR A 150 3.78 1.34 -10.81
N ALA A 151 2.80 1.79 -10.02
CA ALA A 151 2.48 1.22 -8.72
C ALA A 151 1.08 0.61 -8.74
N LYS A 152 0.94 -0.61 -8.24
CA LYS A 152 -0.34 -1.33 -8.13
C LYS A 152 -0.58 -1.84 -6.72
N LEU A 153 -1.75 -1.56 -6.20
CA LEU A 153 -2.24 -2.06 -4.92
C LEU A 153 -2.65 -3.53 -5.06
N LEU A 154 -2.14 -4.40 -4.17
CA LEU A 154 -2.34 -5.85 -4.27
C LEU A 154 -3.62 -6.33 -3.60
N ASP A 155 -3.82 -6.01 -2.34
CA ASP A 155 -4.81 -6.63 -1.47
C ASP A 155 -5.58 -5.59 -0.68
N PHE A 156 -6.88 -5.79 -0.54
CA PHE A 156 -7.69 -5.02 0.39
C PHE A 156 -7.71 -5.71 1.76
N GLY A 157 -7.11 -5.11 2.77
CA GLY A 157 -6.99 -5.67 4.12
C GLY A 157 -8.31 -5.76 4.93
N ILE A 158 -9.43 -5.85 4.25
CA ILE A 158 -10.80 -5.78 4.79
C ILE A 158 -11.12 -6.88 5.80
N ALA A 159 -10.38 -7.99 5.71
CA ALA A 159 -10.61 -9.16 6.56
C ALA A 159 -10.24 -8.94 8.04
N ARG A 160 -9.59 -7.81 8.40
CA ARG A 160 -8.97 -7.66 9.73
C ARG A 160 -9.89 -7.12 10.83
N ASP A 161 -10.97 -6.37 10.51
CA ASP A 161 -11.51 -5.48 11.53
C ASP A 161 -13.00 -5.53 11.86
N ALA A 162 -13.81 -6.27 11.15
CA ALA A 162 -15.26 -6.19 11.39
C ALA A 162 -15.75 -6.93 12.66
N GLU A 163 -14.95 -7.85 13.23
CA GLU A 163 -15.44 -8.79 14.24
C GLU A 163 -14.54 -8.94 15.49
N LEU A 164 -13.46 -8.17 15.65
CA LEU A 164 -12.53 -8.31 16.79
C LEU A 164 -12.59 -7.10 17.73
N SER A 165 -12.57 -7.35 19.05
CA SER A 165 -12.36 -6.31 20.07
C SER A 165 -10.96 -5.68 19.92
N PRO A 166 -10.72 -4.45 20.43
CA PRO A 166 -9.39 -3.81 20.40
C PRO A 166 -8.29 -4.69 21.03
N GLU A 167 -8.60 -5.42 22.09
CA GLU A 167 -7.68 -6.33 22.78
C GLU A 167 -7.38 -7.58 21.93
N GLU A 168 -8.38 -8.14 21.28
CA GLU A 168 -8.19 -9.26 20.35
C GLU A 168 -7.41 -8.84 19.09
N ARG A 169 -7.54 -7.59 18.66
CA ARG A 169 -6.73 -7.01 17.58
C ARG A 169 -5.24 -6.96 17.95
N LEU A 170 -4.92 -6.59 19.18
CA LEU A 170 -3.55 -6.55 19.71
C LEU A 170 -2.94 -7.95 19.91
N THR A 171 -3.71 -8.90 20.42
CA THR A 171 -3.20 -10.22 20.84
C THR A 171 -3.26 -11.28 19.76
N ARG A 172 -4.31 -11.31 18.92
CA ARG A 172 -4.54 -12.34 17.89
C ARG A 172 -3.83 -12.09 16.57
N ALA A 173 -3.55 -10.84 16.34
CA ALA A 173 -2.85 -10.53 15.14
C ALA A 173 -1.40 -10.84 15.34
N GLY A 174 -0.74 -11.72 15.38
CA GLY A 174 0.70 -11.60 15.12
C GLY A 174 0.94 -10.28 14.38
N PHE A 175 0.57 -9.17 15.01
CA PHE A 175 0.93 -7.83 14.57
C PHE A 175 2.44 -7.80 14.68
N PHE A 176 3.09 -8.36 13.65
CA PHE A 176 4.47 -8.07 13.43
C PHE A 176 4.62 -6.56 13.53
N VAL A 177 5.62 -6.11 14.26
CA VAL A 177 6.01 -4.71 14.41
C VAL A 177 5.85 -3.94 13.09
N GLY A 178 6.12 -4.58 11.95
CA GLY A 178 6.03 -4.02 10.61
C GLY A 178 4.64 -3.58 10.12
N THR A 179 3.54 -4.14 10.64
CA THR A 179 2.20 -3.71 10.21
C THR A 179 1.69 -2.53 11.03
N LEU A 180 1.96 -2.47 12.34
CA LEU A 180 1.55 -1.35 13.21
C LEU A 180 2.11 -0.01 12.78
N GLN A 181 3.24 0.00 12.09
CA GLN A 181 3.96 1.20 11.66
C GLN A 181 3.17 2.09 10.69
N TYR A 182 2.19 1.52 9.97
CA TYR A 182 1.39 2.23 8.97
C TYR A 182 -0.08 2.41 9.40
N VAL A 183 -0.46 1.87 10.54
CA VAL A 183 -1.85 1.89 11.03
C VAL A 183 -2.19 3.25 11.65
N ALA A 184 -3.35 3.79 11.29
CA ALA A 184 -3.83 5.04 11.87
C ALA A 184 -4.19 4.88 13.36
N PRO A 185 -3.91 5.90 14.22
CA PRO A 185 -4.15 5.83 15.66
C PRO A 185 -5.59 5.46 16.04
N GLU A 186 -6.59 5.99 15.33
CA GLU A 186 -8.02 5.70 15.58
C GLU A 186 -8.38 4.24 15.30
N THR A 187 -7.67 3.58 14.41
CA THR A 187 -7.85 2.13 14.17
C THR A 187 -7.49 1.30 15.41
N LEU A 188 -6.58 1.80 16.23
CA LEU A 188 -6.11 1.14 17.44
C LEU A 188 -6.98 1.43 18.65
N SER A 189 -7.66 2.58 18.69
CA SER A 189 -8.54 2.98 19.78
C SER A 189 -9.95 2.35 19.71
N GLY A 190 -10.24 1.60 18.64
CA GLY A 190 -11.55 0.96 18.45
C GLY A 190 -12.63 1.88 17.91
N GLU A 191 -12.26 3.09 17.50
CA GLU A 191 -13.18 4.01 16.84
C GLU A 191 -13.61 3.50 15.45
N LEU A 192 -14.73 4.05 14.95
CA LEU A 192 -15.21 3.71 13.62
C LEU A 192 -14.19 4.20 12.57
N VAL A 193 -13.52 3.24 11.93
CA VAL A 193 -12.51 3.53 10.91
C VAL A 193 -13.17 4.10 9.65
N LYS A 194 -12.77 5.31 9.27
CA LYS A 194 -13.19 6.02 8.06
C LYS A 194 -12.07 6.07 7.02
N GLU A 195 -12.36 6.62 5.86
CA GLU A 195 -11.39 6.82 4.76
C GLU A 195 -10.11 7.55 5.19
N GLN A 196 -10.20 8.40 6.21
CA GLN A 196 -9.06 9.12 6.76
C GLN A 196 -7.98 8.22 7.38
N ALA A 197 -8.29 6.95 7.71
CA ALA A 197 -7.27 5.99 8.11
C ALA A 197 -6.32 5.65 6.95
N ASP A 198 -6.85 5.54 5.72
CA ASP A 198 -6.01 5.31 4.53
C ASP A 198 -5.19 6.56 4.17
N VAL A 199 -5.67 7.77 4.47
CA VAL A 199 -4.86 9.01 4.35
C VAL A 199 -3.63 8.94 5.25
N TYR A 200 -3.82 8.55 6.52
CA TYR A 200 -2.70 8.40 7.46
C TYR A 200 -1.67 7.37 6.96
N SER A 201 -2.16 6.21 6.51
CA SER A 201 -1.30 5.14 5.98
C SER A 201 -0.54 5.59 4.74
N LEU A 202 -1.19 6.30 3.80
CA LEU A 202 -0.55 6.84 2.59
C LEU A 202 0.48 7.92 2.93
N ALA A 203 0.20 8.80 3.90
CA ALA A 203 1.14 9.80 4.40
C ALA A 203 2.36 9.15 5.08
N THR A 204 2.16 8.07 5.85
CA THR A 204 3.24 7.28 6.45
C THR A 204 4.10 6.63 5.37
N ILE A 205 3.50 6.12 4.29
CA ILE A 205 4.23 5.60 3.14
C ILE A 205 5.04 6.72 2.48
N ALA A 206 4.44 7.87 2.17
CA ALA A 206 5.17 9.00 1.58
C ALA A 206 6.38 9.42 2.45
N TYR A 207 6.19 9.50 3.77
CA TYR A 207 7.25 9.77 4.72
C TYR A 207 8.39 8.74 4.62
N TYR A 208 8.03 7.45 4.64
CA TYR A 208 9.00 6.35 4.52
C TYR A 208 9.73 6.35 3.18
N LEU A 209 9.04 6.56 2.08
CA LEU A 209 9.64 6.61 0.75
C LEU A 209 10.65 7.77 0.63
N LEU A 210 10.35 8.93 1.21
CA LEU A 210 11.21 10.11 1.18
C LEU A 210 12.45 9.97 2.08
N THR A 211 12.32 9.32 3.24
CA THR A 211 13.35 9.35 4.28
C THR A 211 14.06 8.02 4.51
N GLY A 212 13.43 6.90 4.14
CA GLY A 212 13.84 5.56 4.55
C GLY A 212 13.62 5.28 6.03
N CYS A 213 12.93 6.18 6.76
CA CYS A 213 12.62 6.08 8.17
C CYS A 213 11.11 6.10 8.38
N LEU A 214 10.66 5.71 9.56
CA LEU A 214 9.26 5.80 9.98
C LEU A 214 9.06 7.01 10.91
N PRO A 215 7.85 7.60 10.93
CA PRO A 215 7.56 8.78 11.76
C PRO A 215 7.61 8.50 13.26
N PHE A 216 7.63 7.23 13.67
CA PHE A 216 7.77 6.78 15.04
C PHE A 216 8.83 5.68 15.14
N SER A 217 9.60 5.66 16.23
CA SER A 217 10.78 4.81 16.41
C SER A 217 10.62 3.72 17.49
N GLY A 218 9.40 3.38 17.87
CA GLY A 218 9.11 2.37 18.90
C GLY A 218 9.75 1.02 18.57
N LYS A 219 10.53 0.49 19.50
CA LYS A 219 11.27 -0.77 19.37
C LYS A 219 10.43 -2.02 19.65
N SER A 220 9.26 -1.85 20.23
CA SER A 220 8.31 -2.92 20.53
C SER A 220 6.90 -2.51 20.07
N PRO A 221 5.99 -3.49 19.84
CA PRO A 221 4.58 -3.18 19.51
C PRO A 221 3.92 -2.30 20.57
N ARG A 222 4.20 -2.54 21.84
CA ARG A 222 3.65 -1.76 22.96
C ARG A 222 4.16 -0.32 22.96
N GLU A 223 5.45 -0.13 22.75
CA GLU A 223 6.06 1.20 22.68
C GLU A 223 5.54 1.98 21.47
N LEU A 224 5.48 1.35 20.30
CA LEU A 224 4.93 1.96 19.09
C LEU A 224 3.47 2.35 19.28
N PHE A 225 2.65 1.47 19.87
CA PHE A 225 1.26 1.75 20.20
C PHE A 225 1.14 2.99 21.11
N GLN A 226 1.97 3.05 22.18
CA GLN A 226 1.99 4.20 23.08
C GLN A 226 2.39 5.48 22.33
N GLN A 227 3.43 5.44 21.49
CA GLN A 227 3.87 6.60 20.72
C GLN A 227 2.77 7.09 19.76
N LEU A 228 2.11 6.20 19.04
CA LEU A 228 1.00 6.54 18.14
C LEU A 228 -0.15 7.27 18.84
N LEU A 229 -0.43 6.91 20.11
CA LEU A 229 -1.51 7.52 20.89
C LEU A 229 -1.10 8.80 21.60
N THR A 230 0.17 8.98 21.98
CA THR A 230 0.58 10.05 22.89
C THR A 230 1.60 11.03 22.34
N GLN A 231 2.39 10.62 21.34
CA GLN A 231 3.47 11.46 20.81
C GLN A 231 3.11 12.09 19.46
N SER A 232 3.81 13.14 19.08
CA SER A 232 3.81 13.67 17.71
C SER A 232 4.78 12.88 16.84
N PRO A 233 4.49 12.71 15.53
CA PRO A 233 5.44 12.12 14.61
C PRO A 233 6.71 12.97 14.52
N ILE A 234 7.86 12.32 14.29
CA ILE A 234 9.12 13.01 14.03
C ILE A 234 8.94 13.89 12.78
N PRO A 235 9.30 15.20 12.82
CA PRO A 235 9.22 16.06 11.65
C PRO A 235 9.99 15.47 10.46
N LEU A 236 9.46 15.61 9.23
CA LEU A 236 10.05 15.00 8.04
C LEU A 236 11.53 15.41 7.85
N ASN A 237 11.83 16.69 8.10
CA ASN A 237 13.18 17.24 7.99
C ASN A 237 14.13 16.88 9.15
N GLU A 238 13.63 16.20 10.18
CA GLU A 238 14.40 15.67 11.31
C GLU A 238 14.59 14.14 11.23
N ALA A 239 13.85 13.47 10.33
CA ALA A 239 13.84 12.01 10.22
C ALA A 239 15.22 11.40 9.93
N ARG A 240 16.00 12.07 9.10
CA ARG A 240 17.31 11.55 8.68
C ARG A 240 18.29 12.69 8.41
N ARG A 241 19.47 12.59 9.04
CA ARG A 241 20.55 13.55 8.83
C ARG A 241 20.94 13.63 7.35
N GLY A 242 21.09 14.85 6.82
CA GLY A 242 21.50 15.10 5.43
C GLY A 242 20.36 15.15 4.41
N LEU A 243 19.13 14.79 4.78
CA LEU A 243 17.96 15.03 3.93
C LEU A 243 17.27 16.32 4.35
N LYS A 244 16.85 17.08 3.34
CA LYS A 244 16.04 18.29 3.52
C LYS A 244 15.00 18.37 2.42
N PHE A 245 13.78 18.63 2.83
CA PHE A 245 12.62 18.78 1.96
C PHE A 245 12.06 20.20 2.07
N PRO A 246 11.42 20.70 1.02
CA PRO A 246 10.72 21.98 1.06
C PRO A 246 9.65 22.00 2.14
N ALA A 247 9.43 23.16 2.77
CA ALA A 247 8.46 23.32 3.85
C ALA A 247 7.04 22.86 3.45
N ALA A 248 6.64 23.09 2.19
CA ALA A 248 5.33 22.64 1.70
C ALA A 248 5.20 21.12 1.64
N VAL A 249 6.27 20.40 1.26
CA VAL A 249 6.30 18.92 1.25
C VAL A 249 6.19 18.38 2.67
N GLU A 250 7.01 18.91 3.59
CA GLU A 250 6.95 18.53 5.00
C GLU A 250 5.56 18.81 5.59
N ALA A 251 5.04 20.04 5.40
CA ALA A 251 3.73 20.42 5.93
C ALA A 251 2.61 19.48 5.47
N THR A 252 2.62 19.11 4.18
CA THR A 252 1.59 18.21 3.62
C THR A 252 1.71 16.80 4.20
N VAL A 253 2.91 16.24 4.30
CA VAL A 253 3.12 14.90 4.90
C VAL A 253 2.70 14.92 6.36
N MET A 254 3.13 15.94 7.13
CA MET A 254 2.79 16.06 8.55
C MET A 254 1.29 16.32 8.78
N GLN A 255 0.60 16.97 7.84
CA GLN A 255 -0.86 17.10 7.87
C GLN A 255 -1.57 15.75 7.70
N GLY A 256 -1.09 14.89 6.78
CA GLY A 256 -1.62 13.53 6.62
C GLY A 256 -1.41 12.65 7.85
N LEU A 257 -0.37 12.93 8.66
CA LEU A 257 -0.03 12.22 9.89
C LEU A 257 -0.72 12.79 11.16
N GLN A 258 -1.62 13.78 11.04
CA GLN A 258 -2.34 14.33 12.18
C GLN A 258 -3.20 13.26 12.85
N ARG A 259 -3.12 13.17 14.20
CA ARG A 259 -3.98 12.30 15.00
C ARG A 259 -5.40 12.82 15.03
N ASP A 260 -5.55 14.12 15.18
CA ASP A 260 -6.83 14.82 15.13
C ASP A 260 -7.40 14.78 13.71
N LEU A 261 -8.49 14.06 13.52
CA LEU A 261 -9.15 13.88 12.21
C LEU A 261 -9.63 15.21 11.62
N SER A 262 -9.93 16.21 12.45
CA SER A 262 -10.35 17.54 11.96
C SER A 262 -9.20 18.32 11.31
N LYS A 263 -7.94 17.98 11.64
CA LYS A 263 -6.71 18.59 11.11
C LYS A 263 -6.08 17.78 9.98
N ARG A 264 -6.48 16.51 9.84
CA ARG A 264 -6.02 15.63 8.76
C ARG A 264 -6.77 15.94 7.47
N CYS A 265 -6.16 15.71 6.30
CA CYS A 265 -6.87 15.73 5.02
C CYS A 265 -8.11 14.82 5.08
N ARG A 266 -9.20 15.26 4.48
CA ARG A 266 -10.48 14.55 4.56
C ARG A 266 -10.48 13.29 3.70
N THR A 267 -9.82 13.34 2.53
CA THR A 267 -9.78 12.25 1.57
C THR A 267 -8.34 11.97 1.13
N VAL A 268 -8.11 10.76 0.60
CA VAL A 268 -6.82 10.39 0.00
C VAL A 268 -6.55 11.19 -1.27
N GLU A 269 -7.59 11.57 -2.00
CA GLU A 269 -7.49 12.41 -3.20
C GLU A 269 -6.94 13.80 -2.84
N GLU A 270 -7.51 14.44 -1.80
CA GLU A 270 -7.04 15.73 -1.27
C GLU A 270 -5.56 15.66 -0.86
N PHE A 271 -5.18 14.64 -0.10
CA PHE A 271 -3.78 14.44 0.31
C PHE A 271 -2.85 14.27 -0.88
N ALA A 272 -3.19 13.37 -1.82
CA ALA A 272 -2.35 13.07 -2.98
C ALA A 272 -2.17 14.31 -3.88
N GLN A 273 -3.24 15.07 -4.12
CA GLN A 273 -3.19 16.31 -4.90
C GLN A 273 -2.31 17.38 -4.23
N ALA A 274 -2.49 17.60 -2.92
CA ALA A 274 -1.68 18.55 -2.15
C ALA A 274 -0.20 18.16 -2.14
N PHE A 275 0.10 16.87 -1.95
CA PHE A 275 1.48 16.38 -1.97
C PHE A 275 2.14 16.55 -3.35
N CYS A 276 1.45 16.17 -4.43
CA CYS A 276 1.95 16.33 -5.79
C CYS A 276 2.16 17.82 -6.16
N ALA A 277 1.27 18.71 -5.73
CA ALA A 277 1.43 20.14 -5.91
C ALA A 277 2.66 20.67 -5.15
N ALA A 278 2.81 20.31 -3.87
CA ALA A 278 3.96 20.71 -3.05
C ALA A 278 5.31 20.27 -3.65
N VAL A 279 5.36 19.08 -4.28
CA VAL A 279 6.56 18.59 -4.96
C VAL A 279 6.81 19.32 -6.28
N ARG A 280 5.77 19.59 -7.09
CA ARG A 280 5.89 20.28 -8.39
C ARG A 280 6.32 21.74 -8.25
N ASP A 281 5.80 22.46 -7.29
CA ASP A 281 6.08 23.89 -7.09
C ASP A 281 7.54 24.16 -6.71
N GLN A 282 8.27 23.11 -6.33
CA GLN A 282 9.70 23.15 -5.99
C GLN A 282 10.61 22.76 -7.16
N ALA A 283 10.07 22.25 -8.28
CA ALA A 283 10.87 22.03 -9.47
C ALA A 283 11.38 23.39 -9.97
N PRO A 284 12.70 23.55 -10.26
CA PRO A 284 13.21 24.81 -10.76
C PRO A 284 12.42 25.21 -12.01
N LYS A 285 11.73 26.35 -11.96
CA LYS A 285 11.07 26.89 -13.14
C LYS A 285 12.13 26.96 -14.23
N ARG A 286 11.99 26.19 -15.31
CA ARG A 286 12.81 26.32 -16.50
C ARG A 286 12.56 27.72 -17.03
N THR A 287 13.32 28.70 -16.52
CA THR A 287 13.39 30.04 -17.09
C THR A 287 13.84 29.85 -18.53
N GLY A 288 12.94 30.15 -19.45
CA GLY A 288 13.19 30.09 -20.88
C GLY A 288 14.37 31.02 -21.25
N PHE A 289 15.53 30.44 -21.41
CA PHE A 289 16.72 31.09 -21.89
C PHE A 289 16.71 31.13 -23.45
N LEU A 290 15.65 31.66 -24.03
CA LEU A 290 15.54 31.88 -25.48
C LEU A 290 14.82 33.18 -25.85
N ALA A 291 15.19 34.28 -25.21
CA ALA A 291 14.71 35.63 -25.60
C ALA A 291 15.84 36.64 -25.76
N GLY A 292 16.98 36.23 -26.29
CA GLY A 292 18.14 37.14 -26.40
C GLY A 292 19.00 37.00 -27.66
N LEU A 293 18.63 36.21 -28.68
CA LEU A 293 19.52 35.93 -29.82
C LEU A 293 19.06 36.45 -31.18
N PHE A 294 18.01 37.29 -31.22
CA PHE A 294 17.63 37.94 -32.48
C PHE A 294 17.49 39.47 -32.27
N ARG A 295 18.63 40.15 -32.10
CA ARG A 295 18.71 41.58 -32.34
C ARG A 295 20.19 41.99 -32.51
N LYS A 296 20.71 41.83 -33.73
CA LYS A 296 21.73 42.70 -34.33
C LYS A 296 22.01 42.22 -35.76
N GLY A 297 21.63 43.05 -36.72
CA GLY A 297 21.96 42.85 -38.12
C GLY A 297 21.09 43.66 -39.05
N SER A 298 21.19 44.99 -38.96
CA SER A 298 20.84 45.89 -40.06
C SER A 298 21.55 47.21 -39.77
N GLU A 299 22.69 47.32 -40.40
CA GLU A 299 23.28 48.52 -41.03
C GLU A 299 24.35 48.06 -42.01
#